data_2e0a98d63e15b18cd185d3fb749b89f3
#
_entry.id   2e0a98d63e15b18cd185d3fb749b89f3
#
_cell.length_a   1.000
_cell.length_b   1.000
_cell.length_c   1.000
_cell.angle_alpha   90.00
_cell.angle_beta   90.00
_cell.angle_gamma   90.00
#
_symmetry.space_group_name_H-M   'P 1'
#
loop_
_entity.id
_entity.type
_entity.pdbx_description
1 polymer ?
#
loop_
_entity_poly.entity_id
_entity_poly.type
_entity_poly.pdbx_seq_one_letter_code
_entity_poly.pdbx_strand_id
1 'polypeptide(L)'
;MKNYAIAGSAIMLLIITACKKDYDVNTPYKLSLRKVRFELYTKEDFSGNTRNITFSLQMHNHTDKIYDSTLSPMKVEEIPDSLHKLVFEKFVPGNDTSTLAVGFYYYLENVGYSWYLEDFPAKDTVKVLRYSFR
;
A
#
# COMPACT_ATOMS: atom_id res chain seq x y z
N MET A 1 58.96 58.79 37.29
CA MET A 1 58.95 58.50 35.88
C MET A 1 58.13 57.21 35.75
N LYS A 2 56.92 57.29 35.22
CA LYS A 2 55.98 56.19 35.24
C LYS A 2 55.80 55.70 33.81
N ASN A 3 56.16 54.44 33.53
CA ASN A 3 55.95 53.77 32.26
C ASN A 3 54.55 53.13 32.26
N TYR A 4 53.69 53.55 31.39
CA TYR A 4 52.41 52.91 31.15
C TYR A 4 52.55 51.93 29.97
N ALA A 5 52.45 50.64 30.27
CA ALA A 5 52.34 49.61 29.26
C ALA A 5 50.87 49.54 28.78
N ILE A 6 50.70 49.84 27.52
CA ILE A 6 49.35 49.65 26.86
C ILE A 6 49.25 48.23 26.45
N ALA A 7 48.36 47.48 27.15
CA ALA A 7 47.97 46.12 26.78
C ALA A 7 46.95 46.20 25.64
N GLY A 8 47.38 45.81 24.43
CA GLY A 8 46.50 45.70 23.27
C GLY A 8 45.64 44.41 23.40
N SER A 9 44.34 44.61 23.62
CA SER A 9 43.38 43.54 23.64
C SER A 9 43.03 43.19 22.20
N ALA A 10 43.54 42.06 21.71
CA ALA A 10 43.16 41.51 20.44
C ALA A 10 41.78 40.80 20.58
N ILE A 11 40.73 41.47 20.13
CA ILE A 11 39.40 40.87 20.03
C ILE A 11 39.40 39.96 18.81
N MET A 12 39.52 38.68 19.07
CA MET A 12 39.39 37.64 18.05
C MET A 12 37.90 37.45 17.70
N LEU A 13 37.46 38.05 16.60
CA LEU A 13 36.12 37.90 16.08
C LEU A 13 35.99 36.48 15.49
N LEU A 14 35.42 35.55 16.26
CA LEU A 14 35.00 34.23 15.79
C LEU A 14 33.76 34.42 14.90
N ILE A 15 34.00 34.45 13.58
CA ILE A 15 32.92 34.39 12.61
C ILE A 15 32.42 32.95 12.60
N ILE A 16 31.35 32.68 13.37
CA ILE A 16 30.60 31.43 13.30
C ILE A 16 29.81 31.51 12.00
N THR A 17 30.37 30.98 10.92
CA THR A 17 29.58 30.64 9.71
C THR A 17 28.65 29.50 10.06
N ALA A 18 27.47 29.82 10.59
CA ALA A 18 26.38 28.90 10.68
C ALA A 18 25.99 28.50 9.26
N CYS A 19 26.44 27.33 8.80
CA CYS A 19 25.82 26.67 7.66
C CYS A 19 24.34 26.51 7.97
N LYS A 20 23.51 27.43 7.51
CA LYS A 20 22.09 27.18 7.39
C LYS A 20 21.95 26.08 6.35
N LYS A 21 21.77 24.86 6.83
CA LYS A 21 21.26 23.79 6.01
C LYS A 21 19.82 24.21 5.70
N ASP A 22 19.60 24.76 4.52
CA ASP A 22 18.27 25.04 4.02
C ASP A 22 17.56 23.67 3.93
N TYR A 23 16.83 23.33 4.99
CA TYR A 23 15.80 22.31 4.88
C TYR A 23 14.73 22.93 4.00
N ASP A 24 14.70 22.48 2.76
CA ASP A 24 13.63 22.79 1.81
C ASP A 24 12.33 22.16 2.35
N VAL A 25 11.68 22.87 3.30
CA VAL A 25 10.48 22.44 4.01
C VAL A 25 9.25 22.47 3.08
N ASN A 26 9.43 22.82 1.81
CA ASN A 26 8.34 23.11 0.87
C ASN A 26 8.30 22.26 -0.39
N THR A 27 8.91 21.09 -0.44
CA THR A 27 8.43 20.08 -1.35
C THR A 27 7.23 19.42 -0.67
N PRO A 28 5.98 19.71 -1.09
CA PRO A 28 4.88 18.91 -0.61
C PRO A 28 5.21 17.48 -1.03
N TYR A 29 5.43 16.60 -0.05
CA TYR A 29 5.46 15.16 -0.29
C TYR A 29 4.18 14.85 -1.06
N LYS A 30 4.29 14.75 -2.37
CA LYS A 30 3.21 14.28 -3.21
C LYS A 30 3.08 12.80 -2.88
N LEU A 31 2.27 12.51 -1.88
CA LEU A 31 1.82 11.15 -1.60
C LEU A 31 1.27 10.61 -2.92
N SER A 32 2.07 9.83 -3.63
CA SER A 32 1.56 9.14 -4.79
C SER A 32 0.61 8.06 -4.28
N LEU A 33 -0.67 8.39 -4.27
CA LEU A 33 -1.71 7.47 -3.83
C LEU A 33 -1.84 6.39 -4.90
N ARG A 34 -1.15 5.28 -4.71
CA ARG A 34 -1.36 4.08 -5.49
C ARG A 34 -2.63 3.40 -5.01
N LYS A 35 -3.44 2.92 -5.94
CA LYS A 35 -4.73 2.32 -5.63
C LYS A 35 -4.88 0.95 -6.27
N VAL A 36 -5.40 -0.01 -5.50
CA VAL A 36 -5.83 -1.32 -6.00
C VAL A 36 -7.34 -1.38 -5.95
N ARG A 37 -7.95 -1.75 -7.06
CA ARG A 37 -9.37 -2.06 -7.17
C ARG A 37 -9.51 -3.56 -7.41
N PHE A 38 -10.15 -4.25 -6.48
CA PHE A 38 -10.47 -5.67 -6.57
C PHE A 38 -11.88 -5.84 -7.11
N GLU A 39 -12.05 -6.66 -8.13
CA GLU A 39 -13.33 -7.02 -8.72
C GLU A 39 -13.48 -8.54 -8.71
N LEU A 40 -14.40 -9.06 -7.88
CA LEU A 40 -14.72 -10.48 -7.80
C LEU A 40 -16.08 -10.74 -8.42
N TYR A 41 -16.17 -11.77 -9.27
CA TYR A 41 -17.41 -12.21 -9.92
C TYR A 41 -17.29 -13.66 -10.39
N THR A 42 -18.37 -14.20 -10.94
CA THR A 42 -18.35 -15.47 -11.65
C THR A 42 -19.00 -15.33 -13.03
N LYS A 43 -18.63 -16.24 -13.93
CA LYS A 43 -19.31 -16.47 -15.21
C LYS A 43 -20.00 -17.82 -15.24
N GLU A 44 -19.80 -18.62 -14.20
CA GLU A 44 -20.37 -19.95 -14.07
C GLU A 44 -21.71 -19.87 -13.34
N ASP A 45 -22.57 -20.84 -13.61
CA ASP A 45 -23.81 -21.03 -12.87
C ASP A 45 -23.53 -21.93 -11.66
N PHE A 46 -23.53 -21.30 -10.49
CA PHE A 46 -23.35 -21.97 -9.21
C PHE A 46 -24.67 -22.19 -8.45
N SER A 47 -25.82 -22.12 -9.12
CA SER A 47 -27.11 -22.33 -8.50
C SER A 47 -27.16 -23.66 -7.73
N GLY A 48 -27.61 -23.61 -6.48
CA GLY A 48 -27.69 -24.76 -5.59
C GLY A 48 -26.35 -25.16 -4.94
N ASN A 49 -25.25 -24.44 -5.17
CA ASN A 49 -24.00 -24.68 -4.46
C ASN A 49 -23.99 -23.90 -3.12
N THR A 50 -24.48 -24.54 -2.08
CA THR A 50 -24.67 -23.94 -0.75
C THR A 50 -23.42 -23.97 0.13
N ARG A 51 -22.26 -24.45 -0.37
CA ARG A 51 -21.01 -24.44 0.37
C ARG A 51 -20.58 -23.00 0.68
N ASN A 52 -19.98 -22.81 1.84
CA ASN A 52 -19.44 -21.51 2.23
C ASN A 52 -18.10 -21.25 1.53
N ILE A 53 -17.92 -20.02 1.10
CA ILE A 53 -16.65 -19.49 0.62
C ILE A 53 -16.30 -18.21 1.38
N THR A 54 -15.04 -18.08 1.75
CA THR A 54 -14.53 -16.89 2.44
C THR A 54 -13.36 -16.33 1.63
N PHE A 55 -13.47 -15.08 1.20
CA PHE A 55 -12.41 -14.38 0.49
C PHE A 55 -11.63 -13.48 1.42
N SER A 56 -10.33 -13.39 1.18
CA SER A 56 -9.44 -12.39 1.80
C SER A 56 -8.74 -11.61 0.69
N LEU A 57 -8.79 -10.28 0.80
CA LEU A 57 -8.07 -9.37 -0.09
C LEU A 57 -6.66 -9.17 0.47
N GLN A 58 -5.64 -9.29 -0.37
CA GLN A 58 -4.27 -9.21 0.10
C GLN A 58 -3.42 -8.29 -0.76
N MET A 59 -2.49 -7.59 -0.10
CA MET A 59 -1.37 -6.87 -0.71
C MET A 59 -0.11 -7.16 0.08
N HIS A 60 0.94 -7.60 -0.60
CA HIS A 60 2.24 -7.92 -0.02
C HIS A 60 3.34 -7.19 -0.79
N ASN A 61 4.40 -6.80 -0.11
CA ASN A 61 5.70 -6.59 -0.72
C ASN A 61 6.58 -7.82 -0.48
N HIS A 62 7.89 -7.74 -0.77
CA HIS A 62 8.79 -8.89 -0.60
C HIS A 62 8.93 -9.37 0.84
N THR A 63 8.72 -8.52 1.82
CA THR A 63 8.98 -8.78 3.24
C THR A 63 7.72 -8.78 4.08
N ASP A 64 6.73 -7.97 3.71
CA ASP A 64 5.63 -7.64 4.61
C ASP A 64 4.26 -7.80 3.94
N LYS A 65 3.31 -8.22 4.74
CA LYS A 65 1.91 -8.12 4.43
C LYS A 65 1.45 -6.67 4.69
N ILE A 66 1.18 -5.92 3.61
CA ILE A 66 0.75 -4.52 3.68
C ILE A 66 -0.73 -4.41 4.04
N TYR A 67 -1.52 -5.34 3.50
CA TYR A 67 -2.96 -5.35 3.66
C TYR A 67 -3.49 -6.78 3.62
N ASP A 68 -4.39 -7.07 4.54
CA ASP A 68 -5.15 -8.31 4.59
C ASP A 68 -6.53 -8.00 5.17
N SER A 69 -7.58 -8.35 4.45
CA SER A 69 -8.96 -8.16 4.89
C SER A 69 -9.83 -9.32 4.44
N THR A 70 -10.29 -10.07 5.41
CA THR A 70 -11.22 -11.17 5.18
C THR A 70 -12.64 -10.63 5.09
N LEU A 71 -13.33 -11.00 4.02
CA LEU A 71 -14.74 -10.68 3.81
C LEU A 71 -15.62 -11.62 4.64
N SER A 72 -16.87 -11.22 4.87
CA SER A 72 -17.84 -12.12 5.46
C SER A 72 -17.99 -13.38 4.59
N PRO A 73 -18.09 -14.57 5.19
CA PRO A 73 -18.41 -15.77 4.43
C PRO A 73 -19.72 -15.60 3.66
N MET A 74 -19.75 -16.14 2.46
CA MET A 74 -20.93 -16.19 1.61
C MET A 74 -21.10 -17.59 1.03
N LYS A 75 -22.27 -17.92 0.51
CA LYS A 75 -22.43 -19.16 -0.25
C LYS A 75 -21.85 -19.01 -1.65
N VAL A 76 -21.38 -20.09 -2.24
CA VAL A 76 -20.86 -20.09 -3.61
C VAL A 76 -21.92 -19.61 -4.60
N GLU A 77 -23.20 -20.00 -4.40
CA GLU A 77 -24.34 -19.53 -5.21
C GLU A 77 -24.61 -18.02 -5.11
N GLU A 78 -24.08 -17.36 -4.08
CA GLU A 78 -24.22 -15.90 -3.85
C GLU A 78 -23.10 -15.09 -4.50
N ILE A 79 -22.09 -15.74 -5.10
CA ILE A 79 -21.03 -15.02 -5.81
C ILE A 79 -21.66 -14.29 -7.00
N PRO A 80 -21.52 -12.97 -7.07
CA PRO A 80 -22.20 -12.19 -8.09
C PRO A 80 -21.69 -12.47 -9.50
N ASP A 81 -22.54 -12.23 -10.47
CA ASP A 81 -22.19 -12.31 -11.88
C ASP A 81 -21.28 -11.15 -12.34
N SER A 82 -20.93 -11.16 -13.62
CA SER A 82 -20.06 -10.14 -14.20
C SER A 82 -20.69 -8.74 -14.29
N LEU A 83 -22.01 -8.60 -14.12
CA LEU A 83 -22.71 -7.31 -14.11
C LEU A 83 -22.79 -6.71 -12.71
N HIS A 84 -22.83 -7.55 -11.67
CA HIS A 84 -23.04 -7.15 -10.27
C HIS A 84 -21.82 -7.34 -9.38
N LYS A 85 -20.61 -7.35 -9.92
CA LYS A 85 -19.34 -7.65 -9.25
C LYS A 85 -19.23 -7.09 -7.83
N LEU A 86 -18.61 -7.86 -6.93
CA LEU A 86 -18.11 -7.32 -5.68
C LEU A 86 -16.89 -6.45 -5.99
N VAL A 87 -16.91 -5.19 -5.54
CA VAL A 87 -15.86 -4.22 -5.81
C VAL A 87 -15.33 -3.66 -4.50
N PHE A 88 -14.02 -3.73 -4.33
CA PHE A 88 -13.31 -3.15 -3.19
C PHE A 88 -12.15 -2.28 -3.67
N GLU A 89 -11.96 -1.11 -3.06
CA GLU A 89 -10.84 -0.23 -3.37
C GLU A 89 -9.97 -0.03 -2.13
N LYS A 90 -8.67 -0.13 -2.31
CA LYS A 90 -7.68 0.10 -1.26
C LYS A 90 -6.53 0.93 -1.78
N PHE A 91 -6.08 1.87 -0.94
CA PHE A 91 -4.88 2.65 -1.20
C PHE A 91 -3.66 1.95 -0.61
N VAL A 92 -2.57 1.98 -1.35
CA VAL A 92 -1.26 1.56 -0.85
C VAL A 92 -0.72 2.66 0.05
N PRO A 93 -0.05 2.35 1.18
CA PRO A 93 0.61 3.36 2.00
C PRO A 93 1.54 4.24 1.15
N GLY A 94 1.47 5.55 1.37
CA GLY A 94 2.12 6.53 0.49
C GLY A 94 3.65 6.48 0.44
N ASN A 95 4.28 5.80 1.39
CA ASN A 95 5.73 5.55 1.45
C ASN A 95 6.15 4.24 0.77
N ASP A 96 5.22 3.37 0.36
CA ASP A 96 5.54 2.13 -0.32
C ASP A 96 5.56 2.34 -1.84
N THR A 97 6.76 2.36 -2.39
CA THR A 97 7.03 2.48 -3.83
C THR A 97 7.51 1.18 -4.45
N SER A 98 7.40 0.06 -3.73
CA SER A 98 7.83 -1.25 -4.22
C SER A 98 6.83 -1.85 -5.21
N THR A 99 7.26 -2.88 -5.93
CA THR A 99 6.34 -3.78 -6.63
C THR A 99 5.63 -4.63 -5.59
N LEU A 100 4.31 -4.69 -5.68
CA LEU A 100 3.46 -5.46 -4.77
C LEU A 100 2.89 -6.69 -5.48
N ALA A 101 2.67 -7.74 -4.71
CA ALA A 101 1.76 -8.82 -5.09
C ALA A 101 0.37 -8.49 -4.52
N VAL A 102 -0.65 -8.43 -5.36
CA VAL A 102 -2.01 -8.08 -4.98
C VAL A 102 -2.99 -9.15 -5.44
N GLY A 103 -3.97 -9.48 -4.63
CA GLY A 103 -4.91 -10.51 -5.04
C GLY A 103 -5.92 -10.98 -4.02
N PHE A 104 -6.49 -12.12 -4.34
CA PHE A 104 -7.46 -12.84 -3.53
C PHE A 104 -6.85 -14.12 -3.00
N TYR A 105 -7.12 -14.39 -1.74
CA TYR A 105 -6.95 -15.67 -1.10
C TYR A 105 -8.33 -16.14 -0.69
N TYR A 106 -8.68 -17.39 -0.88
CA TYR A 106 -9.99 -17.88 -0.47
C TYR A 106 -9.95 -19.29 0.09
N TYR A 107 -10.88 -19.53 1.00
CA TYR A 107 -11.17 -20.84 1.55
C TYR A 107 -12.54 -21.28 1.08
N LEU A 108 -12.60 -22.44 0.45
CA LEU A 108 -13.85 -23.10 0.05
C LEU A 108 -14.09 -24.29 0.98
N GLU A 109 -15.25 -24.29 1.62
CA GLU A 109 -15.68 -25.33 2.53
C GLU A 109 -15.58 -26.73 1.92
N ASN A 110 -14.97 -27.68 2.64
CA ASN A 110 -14.71 -29.06 2.24
C ASN A 110 -13.82 -29.25 0.99
N VAL A 111 -13.19 -28.20 0.51
CA VAL A 111 -12.25 -28.24 -0.64
C VAL A 111 -10.86 -27.77 -0.22
N GLY A 112 -10.79 -26.65 0.51
CA GLY A 112 -9.53 -26.10 1.00
C GLY A 112 -9.25 -24.67 0.49
N TYR A 113 -7.96 -24.34 0.47
CA TYR A 113 -7.47 -22.99 0.18
C TYR A 113 -6.97 -22.87 -1.24
N SER A 114 -7.17 -21.68 -1.81
CA SER A 114 -6.59 -21.29 -3.09
C SER A 114 -6.27 -19.79 -3.07
N TRP A 115 -5.46 -19.35 -4.03
CA TRP A 115 -5.08 -17.94 -4.15
C TRP A 115 -4.94 -17.54 -5.61
N TYR A 116 -5.08 -16.24 -5.84
CA TYR A 116 -4.84 -15.60 -7.11
C TYR A 116 -4.15 -14.27 -6.85
N LEU A 117 -2.91 -14.13 -7.30
CA LEU A 117 -2.08 -12.96 -7.10
C LEU A 117 -1.56 -12.46 -8.45
N GLU A 118 -1.46 -11.15 -8.58
CA GLU A 118 -0.85 -10.47 -9.71
C GLU A 118 0.12 -9.40 -9.24
N ASP A 119 1.11 -9.11 -10.06
CA ASP A 119 2.04 -8.02 -9.79
C ASP A 119 1.35 -6.65 -9.99
N PHE A 120 1.67 -5.75 -9.07
CA PHE A 120 1.38 -4.32 -9.17
C PHE A 120 2.71 -3.57 -9.20
N PRO A 121 3.23 -3.28 -10.40
CA PRO A 121 4.54 -2.66 -10.56
C PRO A 121 4.67 -1.34 -9.83
N ALA A 122 5.87 -1.04 -9.33
CA ALA A 122 6.18 0.17 -8.56
C ALA A 122 5.79 1.48 -9.27
N LYS A 123 5.91 1.50 -10.61
CA LYS A 123 5.62 2.68 -11.45
C LYS A 123 4.13 2.94 -11.67
N ASP A 124 3.29 1.94 -11.43
CA ASP A 124 1.87 2.04 -11.72
C ASP A 124 1.13 2.70 -10.55
N THR A 125 0.19 3.58 -10.85
CA THR A 125 -0.60 4.30 -9.85
C THR A 125 -1.95 3.63 -9.56
N VAL A 126 -2.45 2.83 -10.49
CA VAL A 126 -3.72 2.11 -10.35
C VAL A 126 -3.57 0.69 -10.87
N LYS A 127 -4.03 -0.27 -10.08
CA LYS A 127 -4.20 -1.66 -10.48
C LYS A 127 -5.67 -2.05 -10.37
N VAL A 128 -6.23 -2.61 -11.43
CA VAL A 128 -7.56 -3.25 -11.39
C VAL A 128 -7.34 -4.75 -11.50
N LEU A 129 -7.60 -5.44 -10.41
CA LEU A 129 -7.49 -6.89 -10.34
C LEU A 129 -8.88 -7.50 -10.50
N ARG A 130 -9.08 -8.26 -11.58
CA ARG A 130 -10.34 -8.93 -11.90
C ARG A 130 -10.18 -10.42 -11.71
N TYR A 131 -11.00 -10.98 -10.87
CA TYR A 131 -11.03 -12.41 -10.63
C TYR A 131 -12.40 -12.99 -10.94
N SER A 132 -12.45 -13.91 -11.90
CA SER A 132 -13.64 -14.71 -12.19
C SER A 132 -13.51 -16.06 -11.49
N PHE A 133 -14.32 -16.27 -10.46
CA PHE A 133 -14.38 -17.55 -9.76
C PHE A 133 -14.97 -18.62 -10.70
N ARG A 134 -14.33 -19.82 -10.70
CA ARG A 134 -14.70 -20.97 -11.56
C ARG A 134 -14.82 -22.23 -10.75
#